data_561117ef4e3e25d8d90880e956b9cf11
#
_entry.id   561117ef4e3e25d8d90880e956b9cf11
#
_cell.length_a   1.000
_cell.length_b   1.000
_cell.length_c   1.000
_cell.angle_alpha   90.00
_cell.angle_beta   90.00
_cell.angle_gamma   90.00
#
_symmetry.space_group_name_H-M   'P 1'
#
loop_
_entity.id
_entity.type
_entity.pdbx_description
1 polymer ?
#
loop_
_entity_poly.entity_id
_entity_poly.type
_entity_poly.pdbx_seq_one_letter_code
_entity_poly.pdbx_strand_id
1 'polypeptide(L)'
;ILFHKGDPVTQAEVTNRLQKASRIPMLVSLDGEWGLSMRLSGTTRFPKNMMLGAIEDNALIEEYGKEVGRQCREMGIHINFAPDMDVNSNVDNPVIGLRSFGENPEAVSEKGIAYARGLESTGILSVSKHFPGHGDTSEDSHETLPVVRHNRARLDSVELLPFKRYIYDGFAGIMTGHLYVP
;
A
#
# COMPACT_ATOMS: atom_id res chain seq x y z
N ILE A 1 -1.07 2.77 -15.98
CA ILE A 1 -1.86 1.56 -16.27
C ILE A 1 -1.99 0.77 -14.99
N LEU A 2 -3.22 0.45 -14.62
CA LEU A 2 -3.52 -0.40 -13.48
C LEU A 2 -3.78 -1.84 -13.94
N PHE A 3 -3.32 -2.79 -13.15
CA PHE A 3 -3.60 -4.19 -13.38
C PHE A 3 -5.03 -4.53 -12.96
N HIS A 4 -5.70 -5.27 -13.81
CA HIS A 4 -7.02 -5.82 -13.51
C HIS A 4 -6.91 -7.26 -13.01
N LYS A 5 -8.01 -7.82 -12.52
CA LYS A 5 -8.08 -9.24 -12.17
C LYS A 5 -7.85 -10.11 -13.40
N GLY A 6 -6.97 -11.10 -13.29
CA GLY A 6 -6.65 -12.02 -14.38
C GLY A 6 -5.54 -12.98 -13.98
N ASP A 7 -4.98 -13.69 -14.95
CA ASP A 7 -3.81 -14.52 -14.76
C ASP A 7 -2.51 -13.80 -15.14
N PRO A 8 -1.36 -14.19 -14.58
CA PRO A 8 -0.09 -13.50 -14.81
C PRO A 8 0.37 -13.54 -16.28
N VAL A 9 0.10 -14.63 -17.01
CA VAL A 9 0.56 -14.80 -18.40
C VAL A 9 -0.15 -13.78 -19.29
N THR A 10 -1.48 -13.76 -19.25
CA THR A 10 -2.29 -12.79 -19.99
C THR A 10 -1.90 -11.36 -19.63
N GLN A 11 -1.64 -11.07 -18.35
CA GLN A 11 -1.24 -9.73 -17.93
C GLN A 11 0.13 -9.35 -18.49
N ALA A 12 1.10 -10.26 -18.47
CA ALA A 12 2.43 -10.00 -19.05
C ALA A 12 2.34 -9.74 -20.56
N GLU A 13 1.53 -10.50 -21.30
CA GLU A 13 1.31 -10.31 -22.73
C GLU A 13 0.69 -8.94 -23.04
N VAL A 14 -0.33 -8.54 -22.27
CA VAL A 14 -0.97 -7.22 -22.41
C VAL A 14 0.03 -6.11 -22.12
N THR A 15 0.79 -6.21 -21.03
CA THR A 15 1.82 -5.22 -20.68
C THR A 15 2.87 -5.08 -21.78
N ASN A 16 3.39 -6.20 -22.29
CA ASN A 16 4.37 -6.21 -23.37
C ASN A 16 3.82 -5.57 -24.65
N ARG A 17 2.58 -5.88 -25.01
CA ARG A 17 1.92 -5.31 -26.20
C ARG A 17 1.74 -3.80 -26.07
N LEU A 18 1.33 -3.33 -24.90
CA LEU A 18 1.15 -1.89 -24.64
C LEU A 18 2.50 -1.16 -24.63
N GLN A 19 3.53 -1.73 -24.01
CA GLN A 19 4.88 -1.16 -24.02
C GLN A 19 5.43 -1.05 -25.44
N LYS A 20 5.27 -2.08 -26.29
CA LYS A 20 5.68 -2.05 -27.70
C LYS A 20 4.94 -1.02 -28.53
N ALA A 21 3.67 -0.76 -28.24
CA ALA A 21 2.87 0.24 -28.94
C ALA A 21 3.16 1.67 -28.48
N SER A 22 3.79 1.85 -27.32
CA SER A 22 4.06 3.16 -26.73
C SER A 22 5.35 3.77 -27.28
N ARG A 23 5.29 5.00 -27.77
CA ARG A 23 6.48 5.75 -28.20
C ARG A 23 7.40 6.12 -27.04
N ILE A 24 6.82 6.38 -25.88
CA ILE A 24 7.53 6.63 -24.62
C ILE A 24 7.19 5.48 -23.70
N PRO A 25 8.19 4.80 -23.08
CA PRO A 25 7.94 3.72 -22.15
C PRO A 25 7.00 4.16 -21.03
N MET A 26 6.01 3.31 -20.73
CA MET A 26 5.02 3.60 -19.70
C MET A 26 5.48 3.11 -18.33
N LEU A 27 5.18 3.89 -17.29
CA LEU A 27 5.18 3.37 -15.93
C LEU A 27 3.93 2.49 -15.74
N VAL A 28 4.15 1.30 -15.22
CA VAL A 28 3.08 0.33 -14.93
C VAL A 28 2.94 0.22 -13.42
N SER A 29 1.72 0.36 -12.92
CA SER A 29 1.43 0.32 -11.50
C SER A 29 0.45 -0.80 -11.12
N LEU A 30 0.51 -1.22 -9.88
CA LEU A 30 -0.35 -2.24 -9.30
C LEU A 30 -0.80 -1.81 -7.91
N ASP A 31 -2.02 -2.18 -7.56
CA ASP A 31 -2.53 -2.23 -6.20
C ASP A 31 -2.26 -3.64 -5.65
N GLY A 32 -1.13 -3.84 -5.01
CA GLY A 32 -0.67 -5.14 -4.54
C GLY A 32 -0.22 -5.11 -3.08
N GLU A 33 -1.09 -4.70 -2.15
CA GLU A 33 -0.78 -4.55 -0.72
C GLU A 33 -0.24 -5.83 -0.10
N TRP A 34 -0.84 -6.98 -0.44
CA TRP A 34 -0.37 -8.32 -0.04
C TRP A 34 0.13 -9.13 -1.24
N GLY A 35 0.84 -8.46 -2.15
CA GLY A 35 1.46 -9.05 -3.33
C GLY A 35 0.52 -9.18 -4.52
N LEU A 36 0.99 -9.87 -5.54
CA LEU A 36 0.28 -10.01 -6.83
C LEU A 36 -1.09 -10.67 -6.68
N SER A 37 -1.27 -11.55 -5.68
CA SER A 37 -2.52 -12.27 -5.46
C SER A 37 -3.72 -11.39 -5.13
N MET A 38 -3.49 -10.14 -4.77
CA MET A 38 -4.56 -9.15 -4.64
C MET A 38 -5.29 -8.93 -5.97
N ARG A 39 -4.60 -9.08 -7.09
CA ARG A 39 -5.09 -8.76 -8.44
C ARG A 39 -5.00 -9.93 -9.43
N LEU A 40 -3.97 -10.77 -9.30
CA LEU A 40 -3.67 -11.83 -10.25
C LEU A 40 -3.90 -13.22 -9.64
N SER A 41 -4.75 -14.01 -10.27
CA SER A 41 -5.01 -15.40 -9.85
C SER A 41 -3.80 -16.29 -10.10
N GLY A 42 -3.67 -17.38 -9.32
CA GLY A 42 -2.59 -18.34 -9.51
C GLY A 42 -1.21 -17.87 -9.02
N THR A 43 -1.13 -16.70 -8.35
CA THR A 43 0.10 -16.20 -7.72
C THR A 43 0.14 -16.54 -6.23
N THR A 44 1.31 -16.40 -5.61
CA THR A 44 1.49 -16.64 -4.17
C THR A 44 0.56 -15.77 -3.34
N ARG A 45 -0.22 -16.40 -2.47
CA ARG A 45 -1.10 -15.70 -1.52
C ARG A 45 -0.37 -15.45 -0.23
N PHE A 46 -0.12 -14.18 0.07
CA PHE A 46 0.39 -13.75 1.35
C PHE A 46 -0.74 -13.37 2.31
N PRO A 47 -0.47 -13.37 3.62
CA PRO A 47 -1.41 -12.84 4.61
C PRO A 47 -1.71 -11.36 4.37
N LYS A 48 -2.87 -10.89 4.85
CA LYS A 48 -3.16 -9.46 4.90
C LYS A 48 -2.33 -8.77 5.99
N ASN A 49 -2.17 -7.47 5.86
CA ASN A 49 -1.27 -6.66 6.69
C ASN A 49 -1.55 -6.78 8.20
N MET A 50 -2.81 -6.91 8.63
CA MET A 50 -3.15 -7.09 10.05
C MET A 50 -2.48 -8.32 10.67
N MET A 51 -2.38 -9.43 9.91
CA MET A 51 -1.65 -10.62 10.37
C MET A 51 -0.14 -10.37 10.41
N LEU A 52 0.38 -9.64 9.43
CA LEU A 52 1.79 -9.25 9.38
C LEU A 52 2.15 -8.28 10.52
N GLY A 53 1.20 -7.45 10.94
CA GLY A 53 1.34 -6.54 12.06
C GLY A 53 1.63 -7.25 13.40
N ALA A 54 1.20 -8.51 13.55
CA ALA A 54 1.46 -9.34 14.72
C ALA A 54 2.90 -9.94 14.78
N ILE A 55 3.67 -9.83 13.68
CA ILE A 55 5.06 -10.29 13.64
C ILE A 55 5.93 -9.29 14.40
N GLU A 56 6.71 -9.73 15.38
CA GLU A 56 7.59 -8.85 16.15
C GLU A 56 8.82 -8.41 15.36
N ASP A 57 9.42 -9.33 14.61
CA ASP A 57 10.64 -9.08 13.84
C ASP A 57 10.36 -8.34 12.52
N ASN A 58 10.68 -7.05 12.48
CA ASN A 58 10.51 -6.22 11.29
C ASN A 58 11.42 -6.63 10.10
N ALA A 59 12.48 -7.40 10.33
CA ALA A 59 13.29 -7.92 9.23
C ALA A 59 12.48 -8.90 8.35
N LEU A 60 11.56 -9.67 8.93
CA LEU A 60 10.64 -10.52 8.17
C LEU A 60 9.66 -9.71 7.32
N ILE A 61 9.25 -8.54 7.78
CA ILE A 61 8.39 -7.64 6.99
C ILE A 61 9.17 -7.02 5.83
N GLU A 62 10.44 -6.71 6.05
CA GLU A 62 11.33 -6.22 4.98
C GLU A 62 11.57 -7.30 3.92
N GLU A 63 11.86 -8.55 4.31
CA GLU A 63 12.02 -9.68 3.38
C GLU A 63 10.70 -9.97 2.63
N TYR A 64 9.57 -9.85 3.29
CA TYR A 64 8.26 -9.93 2.63
C TYR A 64 8.08 -8.83 1.58
N GLY A 65 8.39 -7.58 1.91
CA GLY A 65 8.35 -6.47 0.96
C GLY A 65 9.26 -6.70 -0.25
N LYS A 66 10.45 -7.23 -0.01
CA LYS A 66 11.42 -7.61 -1.05
C LYS A 66 10.89 -8.71 -1.98
N GLU A 67 10.24 -9.73 -1.43
CA GLU A 67 9.64 -10.78 -2.27
C GLU A 67 8.48 -10.25 -3.13
N VAL A 68 7.61 -9.40 -2.57
CA VAL A 68 6.55 -8.71 -3.34
C VAL A 68 7.17 -7.86 -4.46
N GLY A 69 8.23 -7.12 -4.16
CA GLY A 69 8.94 -6.31 -5.15
C GLY A 69 9.59 -7.15 -6.26
N ARG A 70 10.20 -8.28 -5.91
CA ARG A 70 10.74 -9.23 -6.89
C ARG A 70 9.66 -9.72 -7.86
N GLN A 71 8.49 -10.10 -7.34
CA GLN A 71 7.35 -10.52 -8.17
C GLN A 71 6.84 -9.39 -9.06
N CYS A 72 6.74 -8.17 -8.53
CA CYS A 72 6.38 -6.99 -9.33
C CYS A 72 7.35 -6.76 -10.49
N ARG A 73 8.64 -6.85 -10.26
CA ARG A 73 9.66 -6.72 -11.33
C ARG A 73 9.50 -7.74 -12.42
N GLU A 74 9.29 -9.01 -12.07
CA GLU A 74 9.08 -10.09 -13.04
C GLU A 74 7.86 -9.84 -13.94
N MET A 75 6.86 -9.15 -13.42
CA MET A 75 5.64 -8.77 -14.15
C MET A 75 5.77 -7.45 -14.92
N GLY A 76 6.94 -6.78 -14.88
CA GLY A 76 7.12 -5.47 -15.52
C GLY A 76 6.39 -4.33 -14.84
N ILE A 77 6.09 -4.47 -13.55
CA ILE A 77 5.50 -3.42 -12.70
C ILE A 77 6.63 -2.53 -12.18
N HIS A 78 6.39 -1.23 -12.14
CA HIS A 78 7.35 -0.22 -11.69
C HIS A 78 6.95 0.41 -10.36
N ILE A 79 5.64 0.48 -10.10
CA ILE A 79 5.05 1.14 -8.93
C ILE A 79 4.08 0.18 -8.26
N ASN A 80 4.21 -0.02 -6.95
CA ASN A 80 3.18 -0.68 -6.15
C ASN A 80 2.51 0.34 -5.22
N PHE A 81 1.18 0.46 -5.29
CA PHE A 81 0.39 1.30 -4.39
C PHE A 81 0.26 0.61 -3.02
N ALA A 82 1.39 0.50 -2.35
CA ALA A 82 1.61 -0.08 -1.03
C ALA A 82 2.88 0.53 -0.40
N PRO A 83 2.99 0.54 0.92
CA PRO A 83 2.12 -0.04 1.94
C PRO A 83 0.84 0.76 2.23
N ASP A 84 -0.17 0.08 2.81
CA ASP A 84 -1.25 0.73 3.53
C ASP A 84 -0.69 1.19 4.89
N MET A 85 -0.67 2.51 5.12
CA MET A 85 -0.14 3.15 6.33
C MET A 85 -1.25 3.70 7.24
N ASP A 86 -2.50 3.36 6.94
CA ASP A 86 -3.65 3.76 7.76
C ASP A 86 -3.62 3.05 9.11
N VAL A 87 -3.80 3.82 10.17
CA VAL A 87 -3.91 3.30 11.55
C VAL A 87 -5.37 2.88 11.79
N ASN A 88 -5.63 1.60 12.00
CA ASN A 88 -6.99 1.08 12.19
C ASN A 88 -7.55 1.43 13.57
N SER A 89 -7.76 2.72 13.83
CA SER A 89 -8.26 3.24 15.11
C SER A 89 -9.76 3.05 15.30
N ASN A 90 -10.51 2.80 14.22
CA ASN A 90 -11.93 2.44 14.24
C ASN A 90 -12.12 0.97 13.83
N VAL A 91 -12.52 0.12 14.77
CA VAL A 91 -12.76 -1.30 14.54
C VAL A 91 -13.87 -1.58 13.52
N ASP A 92 -14.82 -0.66 13.39
CA ASP A 92 -15.95 -0.76 12.46
C ASP A 92 -15.66 -0.13 11.09
N ASN A 93 -14.41 0.25 10.81
CA ASN A 93 -14.02 0.81 9.53
C ASN A 93 -14.26 -0.20 8.38
N PRO A 94 -15.13 0.11 7.41
CA PRO A 94 -15.51 -0.83 6.36
C PRO A 94 -14.44 -1.01 5.27
N VAL A 95 -13.46 -0.11 5.20
CA VAL A 95 -12.50 -0.02 4.10
C VAL A 95 -11.11 -0.52 4.49
N ILE A 96 -10.58 -0.08 5.62
CA ILE A 96 -9.22 -0.35 6.05
C ILE A 96 -9.13 -1.70 6.77
N GLY A 97 -9.65 -1.83 7.96
CA GLY A 97 -9.71 -3.10 8.67
C GLY A 97 -8.43 -3.94 8.54
N LEU A 98 -8.55 -5.13 7.97
CA LEU A 98 -7.44 -6.08 7.78
C LEU A 98 -6.32 -5.61 6.83
N ARG A 99 -6.49 -4.49 6.14
CA ARG A 99 -5.47 -3.90 5.27
C ARG A 99 -4.41 -3.14 6.05
N SER A 100 -4.77 -2.61 7.23
CA SER A 100 -3.82 -1.98 8.14
C SER A 100 -2.89 -2.99 8.80
N PHE A 101 -1.70 -2.54 9.19
CA PHE A 101 -0.80 -3.32 10.06
C PHE A 101 -1.23 -3.33 11.53
N GLY A 102 -2.21 -2.53 11.94
CA GLY A 102 -2.75 -2.51 13.29
C GLY A 102 -3.33 -1.17 13.72
N GLU A 103 -3.57 -1.05 15.02
CA GLU A 103 -4.18 0.12 15.67
C GLU A 103 -3.17 1.04 16.37
N ASN A 104 -1.92 0.60 16.50
CA ASN A 104 -0.85 1.40 17.12
C ASN A 104 -0.07 2.15 16.03
N PRO A 105 -0.05 3.50 16.03
CA PRO A 105 0.57 4.30 14.98
C PRO A 105 2.08 4.11 14.87
N GLU A 106 2.77 3.82 15.98
CA GLU A 106 4.20 3.51 15.98
C GLU A 106 4.47 2.18 15.26
N ALA A 107 3.74 1.13 15.64
CA ALA A 107 3.86 -0.20 15.03
C ALA A 107 3.50 -0.16 13.53
N VAL A 108 2.42 0.54 13.15
CA VAL A 108 2.05 0.73 11.74
C VAL A 108 3.17 1.42 10.97
N SER A 109 3.78 2.46 11.56
CA SER A 109 4.93 3.16 10.96
C SER A 109 6.10 2.22 10.69
N GLU A 110 6.51 1.46 11.72
CA GLU A 110 7.66 0.56 11.63
C GLU A 110 7.45 -0.55 10.59
N LYS A 111 6.26 -1.19 10.61
CA LYS A 111 5.90 -2.25 9.66
C LYS A 111 5.82 -1.73 8.23
N GLY A 112 5.14 -0.60 8.03
CA GLY A 112 5.01 0.01 6.70
C GLY A 112 6.35 0.44 6.13
N ILE A 113 7.24 1.01 6.96
CA ILE A 113 8.61 1.38 6.56
C ILE A 113 9.45 0.14 6.22
N ALA A 114 9.38 -0.91 7.02
CA ALA A 114 10.08 -2.15 6.72
C ALA A 114 9.62 -2.75 5.38
N TYR A 115 8.30 -2.81 5.16
CA TYR A 115 7.73 -3.24 3.88
C TYR A 115 8.21 -2.38 2.71
N ALA A 116 8.14 -1.05 2.83
CA ALA A 116 8.57 -0.12 1.78
C ALA A 116 10.05 -0.27 1.45
N ARG A 117 10.90 -0.42 2.48
CA ARG A 117 12.33 -0.64 2.31
C ARG A 117 12.62 -1.92 1.52
N GLY A 118 11.96 -3.01 1.89
CA GLY A 118 12.06 -4.27 1.14
C GLY A 118 11.62 -4.12 -0.31
N LEU A 119 10.46 -3.49 -0.54
CA LEU A 119 9.92 -3.25 -1.87
C LEU A 119 10.87 -2.42 -2.74
N GLU A 120 11.34 -1.27 -2.24
CA GLU A 120 12.22 -0.36 -2.99
C GLU A 120 13.64 -0.92 -3.18
N SER A 121 14.10 -1.82 -2.32
CA SER A 121 15.38 -2.53 -2.52
C SER A 121 15.44 -3.33 -3.81
N THR A 122 14.28 -3.65 -4.39
CA THR A 122 14.14 -4.36 -5.68
C THR A 122 14.01 -3.43 -6.89
N GLY A 123 13.97 -2.11 -6.67
CA GLY A 123 13.75 -1.10 -7.71
C GLY A 123 12.28 -0.81 -8.03
N ILE A 124 11.34 -1.30 -7.23
CA ILE A 124 9.90 -0.97 -7.33
C ILE A 124 9.62 0.25 -6.46
N LEU A 125 8.99 1.27 -7.01
CA LEU A 125 8.59 2.45 -6.26
C LEU A 125 7.41 2.13 -5.34
N SER A 126 7.54 2.40 -4.05
CA SER A 126 6.46 2.28 -3.08
C SER A 126 5.60 3.55 -3.06
N VAL A 127 4.31 3.40 -2.79
CA VAL A 127 3.38 4.52 -2.61
C VAL A 127 2.51 4.26 -1.40
N SER A 128 2.82 4.94 -0.30
CA SER A 128 2.05 4.82 0.94
C SER A 128 0.66 5.44 0.80
N LYS A 129 -0.34 4.87 1.47
CA LYS A 129 -1.74 5.28 1.38
C LYS A 129 -2.51 5.02 2.67
N HIS A 130 -3.60 5.73 2.92
CA HIS A 130 -4.30 6.76 2.14
C HIS A 130 -4.18 8.08 2.89
N PHE A 131 -3.26 8.93 2.48
CA PHE A 131 -2.98 10.20 3.18
C PHE A 131 -4.24 11.09 3.24
N PRO A 132 -4.56 11.76 4.35
CA PRO A 132 -3.78 11.88 5.60
C PRO A 132 -4.06 10.78 6.63
N GLY A 133 -4.83 9.75 6.32
CA GLY A 133 -5.20 8.61 7.17
C GLY A 133 -6.69 8.31 7.09
N HIS A 134 -7.02 7.10 6.66
CA HIS A 134 -8.39 6.63 6.43
C HIS A 134 -8.89 5.67 7.53
N GLY A 135 -8.03 5.32 8.49
CA GLY A 135 -8.29 4.24 9.44
C GLY A 135 -9.35 4.51 10.49
N ASP A 136 -9.73 5.77 10.73
CA ASP A 136 -10.76 6.19 11.70
C ASP A 136 -12.13 6.49 11.07
N THR A 137 -12.26 6.39 9.75
CA THR A 137 -13.53 6.71 9.08
C THR A 137 -14.54 5.58 9.23
N SER A 138 -15.83 5.96 9.19
CA SER A 138 -16.96 5.02 9.26
C SER A 138 -17.64 4.80 7.91
N GLU A 139 -17.14 5.42 6.85
CA GLU A 139 -17.75 5.44 5.52
C GLU A 139 -16.72 5.05 4.46
N ASP A 140 -17.21 4.47 3.35
CA ASP A 140 -16.36 4.16 2.20
C ASP A 140 -16.16 5.40 1.33
N SER A 141 -14.91 5.78 1.10
CA SER A 141 -14.55 6.92 0.25
C SER A 141 -14.89 6.75 -1.24
N HIS A 142 -15.27 5.52 -1.67
CA HIS A 142 -15.77 5.26 -3.02
C HIS A 142 -17.28 5.56 -3.17
N GLU A 143 -18.01 5.62 -2.05
CA GLU A 143 -19.45 5.84 -2.04
C GLU A 143 -19.83 7.24 -1.53
N THR A 144 -19.08 7.73 -0.56
CA THR A 144 -19.31 9.03 0.09
C THR A 144 -17.99 9.78 0.27
N LEU A 145 -18.04 10.99 0.81
CA LEU A 145 -16.84 11.74 1.22
C LEU A 145 -16.69 11.63 2.75
N PRO A 146 -15.88 10.65 3.25
CA PRO A 146 -15.71 10.47 4.68
C PRO A 146 -15.06 11.69 5.33
N VAL A 147 -15.47 11.98 6.56
CA VAL A 147 -15.01 13.14 7.32
C VAL A 147 -14.11 12.68 8.47
N VAL A 148 -12.88 13.16 8.48
CA VAL A 148 -11.95 12.97 9.60
C VAL A 148 -12.08 14.14 10.57
N ARG A 149 -12.84 13.95 11.66
CA ARG A 149 -13.22 15.00 12.63
C ARG A 149 -12.23 15.10 13.79
N HIS A 150 -10.94 15.14 13.51
CA HIS A 150 -9.92 15.23 14.54
C HIS A 150 -9.23 16.60 14.52
N ASN A 151 -8.84 17.07 15.71
CA ASN A 151 -8.00 18.24 15.81
C ASN A 151 -6.55 17.93 15.38
N ARG A 152 -5.79 18.96 15.13
CA ARG A 152 -4.41 18.86 14.65
C ARG A 152 -3.51 17.98 15.54
N ALA A 153 -3.65 18.07 16.85
CA ALA A 153 -2.82 17.30 17.78
C ALA A 153 -3.08 15.78 17.64
N ARG A 154 -4.35 15.37 17.50
CA ARG A 154 -4.71 13.98 17.25
C ARG A 154 -4.20 13.52 15.87
N LEU A 155 -4.44 14.28 14.82
CA LEU A 155 -3.94 13.95 13.48
C LEU A 155 -2.42 13.76 13.49
N ASP A 156 -1.70 14.64 14.15
CA ASP A 156 -0.24 14.59 14.21
C ASP A 156 0.31 13.38 14.97
N SER A 157 -0.43 12.88 15.98
CA SER A 157 0.00 11.78 16.83
C SER A 157 -0.47 10.40 16.36
N VAL A 158 -1.47 10.32 15.51
CA VAL A 158 -2.04 9.04 15.05
C VAL A 158 -2.02 8.95 13.53
N GLU A 159 -2.91 9.67 12.85
CA GLU A 159 -3.16 9.49 11.42
C GLU A 159 -1.94 9.87 10.57
N LEU A 160 -1.29 10.99 10.87
CA LEU A 160 -0.16 11.53 10.11
C LEU A 160 1.19 10.92 10.50
N LEU A 161 1.30 10.29 11.66
CA LEU A 161 2.59 9.80 12.16
C LEU A 161 3.27 8.83 11.18
N PRO A 162 2.57 7.78 10.67
CA PRO A 162 3.17 6.85 9.73
C PRO A 162 3.64 7.54 8.44
N PHE A 163 2.85 8.46 7.91
CA PHE A 163 3.20 9.20 6.68
C PHE A 163 4.38 10.13 6.88
N LYS A 164 4.48 10.81 8.03
CA LYS A 164 5.63 11.67 8.35
C LYS A 164 6.94 10.88 8.38
N ARG A 165 6.92 9.69 9.01
CA ARG A 165 8.09 8.81 9.07
C ARG A 165 8.46 8.30 7.69
N TYR A 166 7.48 7.86 6.91
CA TYR A 166 7.67 7.42 5.53
C TYR A 166 8.31 8.51 4.64
N ILE A 167 7.82 9.75 4.74
CA ILE A 167 8.39 10.90 4.03
C ILE A 167 9.82 11.18 4.50
N TYR A 168 10.05 11.14 5.80
CA TYR A 168 11.36 11.41 6.39
C TYR A 168 12.42 10.40 5.91
N ASP A 169 12.05 9.14 5.75
CA ASP A 169 12.92 8.09 5.24
C ASP A 169 13.15 8.18 3.71
N GLY A 170 12.46 9.09 3.02
CA GLY A 170 12.72 9.42 1.60
C GLY A 170 12.14 8.45 0.59
N PHE A 171 11.09 7.70 0.93
CA PHE A 171 10.42 6.79 -0.01
C PHE A 171 9.66 7.51 -1.14
N ALA A 172 9.33 6.74 -2.20
CA ALA A 172 9.01 7.29 -3.50
C ALA A 172 7.70 8.10 -3.60
N GLY A 173 6.63 7.72 -2.90
CA GLY A 173 5.36 8.41 -3.14
C GLY A 173 4.29 8.25 -2.09
N ILE A 174 3.29 9.12 -2.16
CA ILE A 174 2.11 9.12 -1.30
C ILE A 174 0.86 9.22 -2.16
N MET A 175 -0.14 8.40 -1.85
CA MET A 175 -1.48 8.47 -2.43
C MET A 175 -2.41 9.19 -1.45
N THR A 176 -3.03 10.29 -1.92
CA THR A 176 -4.04 10.99 -1.15
C THR A 176 -5.38 10.25 -1.19
N GLY A 177 -6.03 10.10 -0.07
CA GLY A 177 -7.40 9.62 0.03
C GLY A 177 -8.42 10.71 -0.34
N HIS A 178 -9.60 10.29 -0.76
CA HIS A 178 -10.74 11.21 -0.92
C HIS A 178 -11.41 11.40 0.45
N LEU A 179 -10.85 12.30 1.25
CA LEU A 179 -11.27 12.56 2.63
C LEU A 179 -11.48 14.06 2.84
N TYR A 180 -12.49 14.41 3.61
CA TYR A 180 -12.67 15.78 4.08
C TYR A 180 -12.08 15.93 5.49
N VAL A 181 -11.14 16.86 5.63
CA VAL A 181 -10.52 17.23 6.91
C VAL A 181 -10.84 18.71 7.13
N PRO A 182 -11.79 19.05 8.01
CA PRO A 182 -12.25 20.43 8.25
C PRO A 182 -11.21 21.30 8.92
#